data_11fdbcaf38b978613b62341bdd33789d
#
_entry.id   11fdbcaf38b978613b62341bdd33789d
#
_cell.length_a   1.000
_cell.length_b   1.000
_cell.length_c   1.000
_cell.angle_alpha   90.00
_cell.angle_beta   90.00
_cell.angle_gamma   90.00
#
_symmetry.space_group_name_H-M   'P 1'
#
loop_
_entity.id
_entity.type
_entity.pdbx_description
1 polymer ?
#
loop_
_entity_poly.entity_id
_entity_poly.type
_entity_poly.pdbx_seq_one_letter_code
_entity_poly.pdbx_strand_id
1 'polypeptide(L)'
;MELYFAPLACSMSARIALAEAGAAINLVEVDTQAGRIVATGEDYRAVNLLGYVPALKLDDGTVLTENSAILQYIADQYPEAQLAPPASDRIGRARLRQWLSFISAELHKGLMTPLLGDKTPAEVKAWTVAKYRPRLAYLDAKLKDREFLLDRFSVADGYLTTVLNWTRATPEIDLSAYPNVKAYLERMRTRPSVAAALATEIPLFHAEVARRKAA
;
A
#
# COMPACT_ATOMS: atom_id res chain seq x y z
N MET A 1 -10.23 -11.30 12.99
CA MET A 1 -9.23 -10.24 12.76
C MET A 1 -9.89 -8.93 12.32
N GLU A 2 -9.29 -7.78 12.65
CA GLU A 2 -9.72 -6.43 12.24
C GLU A 2 -8.58 -5.70 11.53
N LEU A 3 -8.86 -5.15 10.34
CA LEU A 3 -7.91 -4.30 9.62
C LEU A 3 -8.33 -2.84 9.78
N TYR A 4 -7.50 -2.05 10.47
CA TYR A 4 -7.63 -0.61 10.56
C TYR A 4 -7.01 0.02 9.31
N PHE A 5 -7.81 0.79 8.58
CA PHE A 5 -7.43 1.35 7.28
C PHE A 5 -7.89 2.81 7.13
N ALA A 6 -7.25 3.53 6.23
CA ALA A 6 -7.76 4.79 5.70
C ALA A 6 -7.93 4.64 4.18
N PRO A 7 -8.96 5.28 3.59
CA PRO A 7 -9.25 5.12 2.17
C PRO A 7 -8.06 5.51 1.27
N LEU A 8 -7.74 4.64 0.31
CA LEU A 8 -6.62 4.75 -0.63
C LEU A 8 -5.23 4.89 0.00
N ALA A 9 -5.09 4.70 1.31
CA ALA A 9 -3.79 4.68 1.99
C ALA A 9 -3.04 3.37 1.72
N CYS A 10 -1.83 3.22 2.29
CA CYS A 10 -1.04 2.00 2.15
C CYS A 10 -1.73 0.74 2.69
N SER A 11 -2.70 0.90 3.60
CA SER A 11 -3.58 -0.16 4.11
C SER A 11 -4.37 -0.89 3.01
N MET A 12 -4.63 -0.25 1.86
CA MET A 12 -5.26 -0.92 0.71
C MET A 12 -4.48 -2.16 0.26
N SER A 13 -3.15 -2.17 0.38
CA SER A 13 -2.35 -3.35 0.05
C SER A 13 -2.62 -4.56 0.95
N ALA A 14 -2.84 -4.34 2.25
CA ALA A 14 -3.23 -5.40 3.19
C ALA A 14 -4.64 -5.92 2.87
N ARG A 15 -5.57 -5.01 2.52
CA ARG A 15 -6.91 -5.39 2.04
C ARG A 15 -6.86 -6.24 0.78
N ILE A 16 -6.03 -5.86 -0.21
CA ILE A 16 -5.81 -6.66 -1.43
C ILE A 16 -5.28 -8.04 -1.07
N ALA A 17 -4.26 -8.13 -0.19
CA ALA A 17 -3.68 -9.41 0.24
C ALA A 17 -4.72 -10.31 0.92
N LEU A 18 -5.55 -9.78 1.80
CA LEU A 18 -6.62 -10.51 2.47
C LEU A 18 -7.69 -10.99 1.48
N ALA A 19 -8.05 -10.15 0.50
CA ALA A 19 -8.99 -10.53 -0.55
C ALA A 19 -8.44 -11.67 -1.43
N GLU A 20 -7.15 -11.62 -1.81
CA GLU A 20 -6.48 -12.70 -2.54
C GLU A 20 -6.42 -14.00 -1.73
N ALA A 21 -6.30 -13.89 -0.40
CA ALA A 21 -6.31 -15.02 0.50
C ALA A 21 -7.73 -15.58 0.77
N GLY A 22 -8.79 -14.92 0.28
CA GLY A 22 -10.17 -15.29 0.59
C GLY A 22 -10.51 -15.13 2.07
N ALA A 23 -9.78 -14.29 2.81
CA ALA A 23 -9.92 -14.11 4.23
C ALA A 23 -11.11 -13.22 4.57
N ALA A 24 -11.97 -13.68 5.49
CA ALA A 24 -12.98 -12.83 6.11
C ALA A 24 -12.30 -11.87 7.10
N ILE A 25 -12.53 -10.57 6.93
CA ILE A 25 -11.92 -9.53 7.76
C ILE A 25 -12.92 -8.42 8.08
N ASN A 26 -12.91 -7.94 9.33
CA ASN A 26 -13.61 -6.74 9.70
C ASN A 26 -12.76 -5.51 9.33
N LEU A 27 -13.32 -4.58 8.55
CA LEU A 27 -12.65 -3.36 8.10
C LEU A 27 -13.07 -2.19 8.99
N VAL A 28 -12.10 -1.54 9.63
CA VAL A 28 -12.33 -0.41 10.54
C VAL A 28 -11.71 0.84 9.95
N GLU A 29 -12.56 1.77 9.46
CA GLU A 29 -12.09 3.03 8.88
C GLU A 29 -11.56 3.97 9.96
N VAL A 30 -10.40 4.57 9.70
CA VAL A 30 -9.71 5.53 10.56
C VAL A 30 -9.57 6.86 9.85
N ASP A 31 -10.02 7.93 10.48
CA ASP A 31 -9.62 9.29 10.14
C ASP A 31 -8.24 9.56 10.75
N THR A 32 -7.20 9.44 9.94
CA THR A 32 -5.82 9.60 10.38
C THR A 32 -5.44 11.04 10.72
N GLN A 33 -6.17 12.05 10.25
CA GLN A 33 -5.94 13.45 10.62
C GLN A 33 -6.57 13.76 11.99
N ALA A 34 -7.81 13.32 12.20
CA ALA A 34 -8.48 13.47 13.49
C ALA A 34 -7.95 12.48 14.54
N GLY A 35 -7.26 11.40 14.13
CA GLY A 35 -6.78 10.34 15.00
C GLY A 35 -7.92 9.50 15.59
N ARG A 36 -9.02 9.32 14.86
CA ARG A 36 -10.23 8.68 15.38
C ARG A 36 -10.72 7.55 14.49
N ILE A 37 -11.36 6.55 15.09
CA ILE A 37 -12.15 5.53 14.40
C ILE A 37 -13.43 6.20 13.90
N VAL A 38 -13.69 6.14 12.60
CA VAL A 38 -14.80 6.89 11.97
C VAL A 38 -16.17 6.48 12.52
N ALA A 39 -16.39 5.17 12.72
CA ALA A 39 -17.69 4.63 13.16
C ALA A 39 -18.02 4.93 14.63
N THR A 40 -17.01 4.96 15.51
CA THR A 40 -17.22 5.08 16.97
C THR A 40 -16.78 6.44 17.54
N GLY A 41 -15.91 7.14 16.84
CA GLY A 41 -15.28 8.36 17.35
C GLY A 41 -14.19 8.12 18.40
N GLU A 42 -13.86 6.86 18.71
CA GLU A 42 -12.82 6.50 19.68
C GLU A 42 -11.43 6.92 19.19
N ASP A 43 -10.53 7.19 20.14
CA ASP A 43 -9.13 7.55 19.83
C ASP A 43 -8.39 6.33 19.25
N TYR A 44 -7.99 6.45 18.00
CA TYR A 44 -7.23 5.39 17.31
C TYR A 44 -5.84 5.16 17.89
N ARG A 45 -5.28 6.12 18.63
CA ARG A 45 -3.98 5.94 19.31
C ARG A 45 -4.04 4.89 20.41
N ALA A 46 -5.22 4.52 20.89
CA ALA A 46 -5.40 3.35 21.75
C ALA A 46 -5.08 2.02 21.04
N VAL A 47 -5.19 1.98 19.70
CA VAL A 47 -4.84 0.81 18.88
C VAL A 47 -3.40 0.92 18.37
N ASN A 48 -3.01 2.08 17.81
CA ASN A 48 -1.67 2.34 17.31
C ASN A 48 -1.21 3.73 17.77
N LEU A 49 -0.25 3.78 18.70
CA LEU A 49 0.28 5.02 19.28
C LEU A 49 0.80 6.02 18.23
N LEU A 50 1.32 5.54 17.09
CA LEU A 50 1.79 6.39 16.00
C LEU A 50 0.65 6.98 15.16
N GLY A 51 -0.59 6.47 15.31
CA GLY A 51 -1.74 6.91 14.54
C GLY A 51 -1.70 6.53 13.06
N TYR A 52 -0.76 5.68 12.63
CA TYR A 52 -0.63 5.25 11.24
C TYR A 52 -1.47 4.00 10.93
N VAL A 53 -1.90 3.89 9.68
CA VAL A 53 -2.50 2.69 9.11
C VAL A 53 -1.55 2.05 8.10
N PRO A 54 -1.64 0.70 7.88
CA PRO A 54 -2.52 -0.24 8.54
C PRO A 54 -2.10 -0.58 9.96
N ALA A 55 -3.07 -1.00 10.76
CA ALA A 55 -2.86 -1.88 11.89
C ALA A 55 -3.74 -3.13 11.69
N LEU A 56 -3.23 -4.30 12.03
CA LEU A 56 -3.98 -5.56 11.97
C LEU A 56 -4.11 -6.10 13.39
N LYS A 57 -5.34 -6.12 13.91
CA LYS A 57 -5.66 -6.72 15.21
C LYS A 57 -6.11 -8.15 15.03
N LEU A 58 -5.42 -9.07 15.68
CA LEU A 58 -5.69 -10.49 15.64
C LEU A 58 -6.79 -10.85 16.66
N ASP A 59 -7.30 -12.09 16.57
CA ASP A 59 -8.40 -12.55 17.43
C ASP A 59 -7.98 -12.73 18.90
N ASP A 60 -6.69 -12.89 19.17
CA ASP A 60 -6.11 -12.91 20.53
C ASP A 60 -5.84 -11.51 21.11
N GLY A 61 -6.18 -10.45 20.36
CA GLY A 61 -5.94 -9.06 20.74
C GLY A 61 -4.58 -8.52 20.35
N THR A 62 -3.66 -9.31 19.81
CA THR A 62 -2.36 -8.84 19.31
C THR A 62 -2.55 -7.83 18.18
N VAL A 63 -1.86 -6.71 18.24
CA VAL A 63 -1.87 -5.69 17.18
C VAL A 63 -0.54 -5.69 16.44
N LEU A 64 -0.59 -5.97 15.15
CA LEU A 64 0.55 -5.83 14.24
C LEU A 64 0.49 -4.46 13.56
N THR A 65 1.63 -3.81 13.46
CA THR A 65 1.84 -2.57 12.71
C THR A 65 2.92 -2.79 11.64
N GLU A 66 3.24 -1.76 10.88
CA GLU A 66 4.15 -1.81 9.73
C GLU A 66 3.62 -2.64 8.55
N ASN A 67 3.28 -1.94 7.48
CA ASN A 67 2.65 -2.55 6.30
C ASN A 67 3.41 -3.78 5.77
N SER A 68 4.74 -3.70 5.69
CA SER A 68 5.57 -4.81 5.21
C SER A 68 5.54 -6.04 6.12
N ALA A 69 5.38 -5.84 7.44
CA ALA A 69 5.25 -6.93 8.40
C ALA A 69 3.86 -7.58 8.31
N ILE A 70 2.80 -6.74 8.25
CA ILE A 70 1.43 -7.20 8.10
C ILE A 70 1.25 -8.02 6.82
N LEU A 71 1.82 -7.56 5.70
CA LEU A 71 1.75 -8.27 4.42
C LEU A 71 2.42 -9.64 4.46
N GLN A 72 3.57 -9.75 5.12
CA GLN A 72 4.24 -11.03 5.31
C GLN A 72 3.45 -11.96 6.23
N TYR A 73 2.91 -11.42 7.33
CA TYR A 73 2.04 -12.18 8.23
C TYR A 73 0.84 -12.76 7.50
N ILE A 74 0.13 -11.94 6.69
CA ILE A 74 -1.02 -12.41 5.90
C ILE A 74 -0.58 -13.55 4.94
N ALA A 75 0.52 -13.38 4.22
CA ALA A 75 1.01 -14.40 3.31
C ALA A 75 1.41 -15.71 4.01
N ASP A 76 1.89 -15.64 5.26
CA ASP A 76 2.26 -16.80 6.06
C ASP A 76 1.03 -17.49 6.70
N GLN A 77 -0.02 -16.73 7.03
CA GLN A 77 -1.28 -17.28 7.55
C GLN A 77 -2.11 -18.03 6.49
N TYR A 78 -1.97 -17.65 5.21
CA TYR A 78 -2.73 -18.23 4.10
C TYR A 78 -1.77 -18.78 3.02
N PRO A 79 -0.97 -19.83 3.32
CA PRO A 79 0.06 -20.34 2.40
C PRO A 79 -0.52 -20.91 1.10
N GLU A 80 -1.76 -21.38 1.10
CA GLU A 80 -2.48 -21.86 -0.08
C GLU A 80 -2.78 -20.76 -1.10
N ALA A 81 -2.87 -19.50 -0.67
CA ALA A 81 -3.02 -18.34 -1.55
C ALA A 81 -1.74 -17.99 -2.31
N GLN A 82 -0.61 -18.55 -1.92
CA GLN A 82 0.70 -18.41 -2.58
C GLN A 82 1.15 -16.94 -2.76
N LEU A 83 0.80 -16.07 -1.81
CA LEU A 83 1.11 -14.64 -1.85
C LEU A 83 2.56 -14.31 -1.49
N ALA A 84 3.35 -15.32 -1.15
CA ALA A 84 4.78 -15.27 -0.94
C ALA A 84 5.43 -16.57 -1.43
N PRO A 85 6.73 -16.59 -1.75
CA PRO A 85 7.47 -17.83 -1.96
C PRO A 85 7.36 -18.77 -0.75
N PRO A 86 7.37 -20.09 -0.92
CA PRO A 86 7.25 -21.02 0.20
C PRO A 86 8.36 -20.79 1.25
N ALA A 87 8.08 -21.13 2.51
CA ALA A 87 9.03 -20.92 3.61
C ALA A 87 10.38 -21.63 3.40
N SER A 88 10.39 -22.73 2.66
CA SER A 88 11.59 -23.48 2.27
C SER A 88 12.45 -22.76 1.23
N ASP A 89 11.88 -21.87 0.42
CA ASP A 89 12.62 -21.06 -0.54
C ASP A 89 13.20 -19.79 0.13
N ARG A 90 14.35 -19.96 0.77
CA ARG A 90 15.04 -18.88 1.49
C ARG A 90 15.41 -17.70 0.59
N ILE A 91 15.80 -17.96 -0.66
CA ILE A 91 16.18 -16.90 -1.61
C ILE A 91 14.96 -16.17 -2.12
N GLY A 92 13.89 -16.88 -2.49
CA GLY A 92 12.62 -16.26 -2.86
C GLY A 92 12.06 -15.37 -1.74
N ARG A 93 12.11 -15.85 -0.49
CA ARG A 93 11.72 -15.04 0.69
C ARG A 93 12.61 -13.81 0.89
N ALA A 94 13.91 -13.93 0.65
CA ALA A 94 14.82 -12.77 0.70
C ALA A 94 14.48 -11.75 -0.40
N ARG A 95 14.17 -12.18 -1.62
CA ARG A 95 13.73 -11.32 -2.73
C ARG A 95 12.40 -10.63 -2.43
N LEU A 96 11.44 -11.34 -1.82
CA LEU A 96 10.18 -10.73 -1.39
C LEU A 96 10.44 -9.58 -0.39
N ARG A 97 11.26 -9.83 0.65
CA ARG A 97 11.63 -8.81 1.64
C ARG A 97 12.39 -7.64 1.01
N GLN A 98 13.26 -7.91 0.04
CA GLN A 98 13.95 -6.86 -0.73
C GLN A 98 12.95 -5.95 -1.44
N TRP A 99 11.95 -6.51 -2.12
CA TRP A 99 10.91 -5.71 -2.76
C TRP A 99 10.05 -4.93 -1.76
N LEU A 100 9.60 -5.57 -0.68
CA LEU A 100 8.84 -4.87 0.37
C LEU A 100 9.63 -3.72 0.98
N SER A 101 10.93 -3.91 1.25
CA SER A 101 11.81 -2.86 1.76
C SER A 101 12.00 -1.72 0.75
N PHE A 102 12.23 -2.06 -0.53
CA PHE A 102 12.37 -1.07 -1.61
C PHE A 102 11.09 -0.23 -1.77
N ILE A 103 9.92 -0.88 -1.81
CA ILE A 103 8.65 -0.19 -1.94
C ILE A 103 8.40 0.72 -0.73
N SER A 104 8.64 0.22 0.47
CA SER A 104 8.43 0.97 1.71
C SER A 104 9.36 2.18 1.82
N ALA A 105 10.66 1.97 1.69
CA ALA A 105 11.66 3.01 1.94
C ALA A 105 11.80 3.99 0.76
N GLU A 106 11.93 3.45 -0.47
CA GLU A 106 12.29 4.27 -1.63
C GLU A 106 11.05 4.88 -2.30
N LEU A 107 9.98 4.10 -2.49
CA LEU A 107 8.80 4.59 -3.21
C LEU A 107 7.77 5.21 -2.26
N HIS A 108 7.32 4.51 -1.22
CA HIS A 108 6.31 5.01 -0.31
C HIS A 108 6.83 6.19 0.51
N LYS A 109 7.84 5.97 1.36
CA LYS A 109 8.30 6.99 2.30
C LYS A 109 9.24 8.01 1.64
N GLY A 110 10.12 7.56 0.77
CA GLY A 110 11.11 8.43 0.13
C GLY A 110 10.51 9.31 -0.97
N LEU A 111 9.70 8.74 -1.86
CA LEU A 111 9.14 9.46 -3.01
C LEU A 111 7.75 10.02 -2.73
N MET A 112 6.77 9.16 -2.44
CA MET A 112 5.36 9.56 -2.43
C MET A 112 4.98 10.38 -1.20
N THR A 113 5.48 10.05 -0.01
CA THR A 113 5.11 10.80 1.21
C THR A 113 5.43 12.30 1.11
N PRO A 114 6.63 12.73 0.66
CA PRO A 114 6.89 14.16 0.45
C PRO A 114 6.00 14.79 -0.63
N LEU A 115 5.69 14.07 -1.72
CA LEU A 115 4.89 14.60 -2.81
C LEU A 115 3.41 14.77 -2.44
N LEU A 116 2.88 13.86 -1.63
CA LEU A 116 1.50 13.90 -1.14
C LEU A 116 1.28 14.89 0.01
N GLY A 117 2.36 15.37 0.64
CA GLY A 117 2.26 16.31 1.76
C GLY A 117 1.77 17.68 1.31
N ASP A 118 0.61 18.12 1.80
CA ASP A 118 0.02 19.43 1.47
C ASP A 118 0.92 20.60 1.90
N LYS A 119 1.69 20.41 2.96
CA LYS A 119 2.59 21.43 3.53
C LYS A 119 4.05 21.27 3.05
N THR A 120 4.33 20.33 2.15
CA THR A 120 5.69 20.12 1.63
C THR A 120 6.05 21.26 0.68
N PRO A 121 7.14 22.01 0.94
CA PRO A 121 7.59 23.08 0.06
C PRO A 121 7.91 22.60 -1.35
N ALA A 122 7.69 23.46 -2.35
CA ALA A 122 7.86 23.10 -3.75
C ALA A 122 9.30 22.67 -4.08
N GLU A 123 10.31 23.31 -3.47
CA GLU A 123 11.72 22.95 -3.62
C GLU A 123 12.03 21.55 -3.05
N VAL A 124 11.36 21.14 -1.96
CA VAL A 124 11.49 19.79 -1.40
C VAL A 124 10.85 18.77 -2.34
N LYS A 125 9.69 19.08 -2.91
CA LYS A 125 9.05 18.21 -3.92
C LYS A 125 9.95 18.05 -5.14
N ALA A 126 10.49 19.15 -5.68
CA ALA A 126 11.40 19.12 -6.83
C ALA A 126 12.67 18.31 -6.55
N TRP A 127 13.29 18.51 -5.38
CA TRP A 127 14.44 17.72 -4.94
C TRP A 127 14.09 16.23 -4.81
N THR A 128 12.93 15.91 -4.24
CA THR A 128 12.44 14.54 -4.09
C THR A 128 12.32 13.85 -5.45
N VAL A 129 11.68 14.51 -6.42
CA VAL A 129 11.55 13.96 -7.78
C VAL A 129 12.92 13.68 -8.39
N ALA A 130 13.84 14.65 -8.32
CA ALA A 130 15.19 14.51 -8.88
C ALA A 130 15.95 13.35 -8.22
N LYS A 131 15.90 13.26 -6.88
CA LYS A 131 16.57 12.21 -6.11
C LYS A 131 16.03 10.80 -6.41
N TYR A 132 14.70 10.66 -6.57
CA TYR A 132 14.04 9.34 -6.67
C TYR A 132 13.76 8.91 -8.12
N ARG A 133 13.96 9.78 -9.12
CA ARG A 133 13.84 9.42 -10.54
C ARG A 133 14.64 8.15 -10.92
N PRO A 134 15.89 7.93 -10.46
CA PRO A 134 16.62 6.69 -10.73
C PRO A 134 15.93 5.42 -10.18
N ARG A 135 15.12 5.55 -9.11
CA ARG A 135 14.35 4.42 -8.52
C ARG A 135 13.20 4.00 -9.43
N LEU A 136 12.53 4.98 -10.05
CA LEU A 136 11.49 4.69 -11.05
C LEU A 136 12.08 4.06 -12.30
N ALA A 137 13.23 4.54 -12.78
CA ALA A 137 13.95 3.94 -13.90
C ALA A 137 14.42 2.51 -13.59
N TYR A 138 14.93 2.26 -12.39
CA TYR A 138 15.26 0.92 -11.91
C TYR A 138 14.03 0.00 -11.90
N LEU A 139 12.91 0.46 -11.35
CA LEU A 139 11.66 -0.30 -11.31
C LEU A 139 11.17 -0.62 -12.73
N ASP A 140 11.22 0.37 -13.64
CA ASP A 140 10.82 0.19 -15.04
C ASP A 140 11.66 -0.89 -15.73
N ALA A 141 12.97 -0.84 -15.56
CA ALA A 141 13.87 -1.87 -16.10
C ALA A 141 13.60 -3.27 -15.48
N LYS A 142 13.24 -3.34 -14.20
CA LYS A 142 12.92 -4.60 -13.52
C LYS A 142 11.58 -5.20 -13.94
N LEU A 143 10.63 -4.38 -14.36
CA LEU A 143 9.31 -4.82 -14.84
C LEU A 143 9.28 -5.14 -16.34
N LYS A 144 10.37 -4.87 -17.07
CA LYS A 144 10.48 -5.23 -18.48
C LYS A 144 10.30 -6.75 -18.65
N ASP A 145 9.40 -7.13 -19.54
CA ASP A 145 9.07 -8.52 -19.87
C ASP A 145 8.62 -9.36 -18.64
N ARG A 146 8.10 -8.70 -17.59
CA ARG A 146 7.59 -9.35 -16.39
C ARG A 146 6.14 -9.00 -16.12
N GLU A 147 5.40 -10.01 -15.69
CA GLU A 147 4.02 -9.84 -15.25
C GLU A 147 3.97 -9.33 -13.80
N PHE A 148 4.86 -9.85 -12.93
CA PHE A 148 4.94 -9.56 -11.50
C PHE A 148 6.38 -9.27 -11.07
N LEU A 149 6.54 -8.73 -9.85
CA LEU A 149 7.86 -8.49 -9.24
C LEU A 149 8.65 -9.78 -8.99
N LEU A 150 7.95 -10.85 -8.69
CA LEU A 150 8.46 -12.23 -8.57
C LEU A 150 7.88 -13.08 -9.69
N ASP A 151 7.97 -14.41 -9.57
CA ASP A 151 7.51 -15.35 -10.60
C ASP A 151 5.96 -15.44 -10.68
N ARG A 152 5.28 -14.96 -9.65
CA ARG A 152 3.82 -14.87 -9.56
C ARG A 152 3.42 -13.65 -8.74
N PHE A 153 2.11 -13.32 -8.76
CA PHE A 153 1.56 -12.29 -7.88
C PHE A 153 1.91 -12.59 -6.41
N SER A 154 2.33 -11.55 -5.70
CA SER A 154 2.71 -11.61 -4.30
C SER A 154 2.20 -10.38 -3.55
N VAL A 155 2.33 -10.39 -2.23
CA VAL A 155 1.99 -9.22 -1.40
C VAL A 155 2.81 -7.98 -1.79
N ALA A 156 4.01 -8.15 -2.38
CA ALA A 156 4.80 -7.03 -2.88
C ALA A 156 4.13 -6.34 -4.08
N ASP A 157 3.46 -7.10 -4.96
CA ASP A 157 2.72 -6.53 -6.10
C ASP A 157 1.50 -5.73 -5.64
N GLY A 158 0.76 -6.23 -4.64
CA GLY A 158 -0.33 -5.49 -4.00
C GLY A 158 0.16 -4.16 -3.41
N TYR A 159 1.31 -4.17 -2.74
CA TYR A 159 1.89 -2.96 -2.15
C TYR A 159 2.40 -1.99 -3.22
N LEU A 160 3.12 -2.47 -4.22
CA LEU A 160 3.60 -1.64 -5.32
C LEU A 160 2.42 -0.98 -6.07
N THR A 161 1.37 -1.74 -6.37
CA THR A 161 0.17 -1.23 -7.02
C THR A 161 -0.49 -0.12 -6.20
N THR A 162 -0.62 -0.31 -4.88
CA THR A 162 -1.16 0.71 -3.97
C THR A 162 -0.36 2.00 -4.04
N VAL A 163 0.96 1.93 -3.93
CA VAL A 163 1.85 3.09 -3.97
C VAL A 163 1.85 3.78 -5.34
N LEU A 164 1.86 3.00 -6.43
CA LEU A 164 1.80 3.56 -7.79
C LEU A 164 0.44 4.22 -8.11
N ASN A 165 -0.66 3.80 -7.47
CA ASN A 165 -1.94 4.48 -7.64
C ASN A 165 -1.91 5.94 -7.16
N TRP A 166 -1.03 6.30 -6.23
CA TRP A 166 -0.89 7.66 -5.74
C TRP A 166 -0.32 8.64 -6.78
N THR A 167 0.26 8.14 -7.89
CA THR A 167 0.69 9.01 -9.01
C THR A 167 -0.47 9.81 -9.61
N ARG A 168 -1.72 9.40 -9.38
CA ARG A 168 -2.91 10.18 -9.75
C ARG A 168 -3.06 11.50 -8.96
N ALA A 169 -2.48 11.54 -7.75
CA ALA A 169 -2.49 12.71 -6.87
C ALA A 169 -1.13 13.43 -6.83
N THR A 170 -0.14 12.96 -7.58
CA THR A 170 1.22 13.53 -7.61
C THR A 170 1.61 13.85 -9.05
N PRO A 171 1.16 15.00 -9.62
CA PRO A 171 1.38 15.37 -11.02
C PRO A 171 2.87 15.54 -11.37
N GLU A 172 3.74 15.65 -10.36
CA GLU A 172 5.19 15.70 -10.51
C GLU A 172 5.77 14.38 -11.07
N ILE A 173 5.01 13.28 -11.02
CA ILE A 173 5.41 11.96 -11.52
C ILE A 173 4.65 11.64 -12.80
N ASP A 174 5.33 11.77 -13.93
CA ASP A 174 4.80 11.32 -15.22
C ASP A 174 5.24 9.88 -15.51
N LEU A 175 4.31 8.94 -15.43
CA LEU A 175 4.55 7.54 -15.74
C LEU A 175 4.72 7.27 -17.24
N SER A 176 4.48 8.21 -18.15
CA SER A 176 4.75 8.03 -19.57
C SER A 176 6.24 7.83 -19.85
N ALA A 177 7.10 8.37 -18.98
CA ALA A 177 8.55 8.16 -19.01
C ALA A 177 8.99 6.74 -18.57
N TYR A 178 8.07 5.92 -18.04
CA TYR A 178 8.32 4.59 -17.47
C TYR A 178 7.29 3.58 -18.02
N PRO A 179 7.40 3.19 -19.31
CA PRO A 179 6.36 2.44 -19.99
C PRO A 179 6.04 1.07 -19.36
N ASN A 180 7.05 0.38 -18.80
CA ASN A 180 6.84 -0.90 -18.14
C ASN A 180 6.10 -0.74 -16.79
N VAL A 181 6.43 0.31 -16.02
CA VAL A 181 5.70 0.66 -14.79
C VAL A 181 4.25 1.01 -15.10
N LYS A 182 4.03 1.81 -16.15
CA LYS A 182 2.68 2.20 -16.60
C LYS A 182 1.86 0.98 -16.99
N ALA A 183 2.38 0.12 -17.87
CA ALA A 183 1.71 -1.09 -18.33
C ALA A 183 1.44 -2.07 -17.15
N TYR A 184 2.40 -2.21 -16.23
CA TYR A 184 2.22 -2.99 -15.01
C TYR A 184 1.05 -2.45 -14.17
N LEU A 185 1.01 -1.15 -13.90
CA LEU A 185 -0.05 -0.55 -13.09
C LEU A 185 -1.43 -0.69 -13.74
N GLU A 186 -1.53 -0.50 -15.07
CA GLU A 186 -2.77 -0.68 -15.82
C GLU A 186 -3.27 -2.13 -15.70
N ARG A 187 -2.40 -3.11 -15.89
CA ARG A 187 -2.72 -4.53 -15.71
C ARG A 187 -3.13 -4.87 -14.27
N MET A 188 -2.41 -4.36 -13.26
CA MET A 188 -2.74 -4.62 -11.87
C MET A 188 -4.11 -4.06 -11.47
N ARG A 189 -4.52 -2.93 -12.04
CA ARG A 189 -5.85 -2.34 -11.78
C ARG A 189 -7.00 -3.21 -12.27
N THR A 190 -6.78 -4.07 -13.26
CA THR A 190 -7.81 -5.00 -13.76
C THR A 190 -7.91 -6.29 -12.93
N ARG A 191 -6.96 -6.53 -12.01
CA ARG A 191 -7.01 -7.68 -11.10
C ARG A 191 -8.23 -7.58 -10.19
N PRO A 192 -9.06 -8.63 -10.04
CA PRO A 192 -10.34 -8.55 -9.32
C PRO A 192 -10.22 -7.98 -7.90
N SER A 193 -9.21 -8.41 -7.13
CA SER A 193 -8.97 -7.93 -5.76
C SER A 193 -8.61 -6.43 -5.71
N VAL A 194 -7.82 -5.96 -6.66
CA VAL A 194 -7.43 -4.55 -6.78
C VAL A 194 -8.62 -3.70 -7.23
N ALA A 195 -9.34 -4.15 -8.26
CA ALA A 195 -10.52 -3.47 -8.75
C ALA A 195 -11.60 -3.32 -7.67
N ALA A 196 -11.86 -4.39 -6.90
CA ALA A 196 -12.81 -4.38 -5.80
C ALA A 196 -12.38 -3.43 -4.66
N ALA A 197 -11.07 -3.43 -4.30
CA ALA A 197 -10.54 -2.52 -3.31
C ALA A 197 -10.72 -1.05 -3.74
N LEU A 198 -10.36 -0.72 -4.99
CA LEU A 198 -10.53 0.62 -5.54
C LEU A 198 -11.99 1.05 -5.60
N ALA A 199 -12.89 0.15 -6.06
CA ALA A 199 -14.31 0.44 -6.14
C ALA A 199 -14.93 0.77 -4.76
N THR A 200 -14.42 0.15 -3.70
CA THR A 200 -14.87 0.41 -2.33
C THR A 200 -14.21 1.67 -1.74
N GLU A 201 -12.90 1.84 -1.92
CA GLU A 201 -12.17 2.90 -1.21
C GLU A 201 -12.26 4.27 -1.87
N ILE A 202 -12.52 4.36 -3.18
CA ILE A 202 -12.71 5.67 -3.86
C ILE A 202 -13.90 6.45 -3.29
N PRO A 203 -15.11 5.87 -3.13
CA PRO A 203 -16.22 6.59 -2.50
C PRO A 203 -15.94 6.99 -1.05
N LEU A 204 -15.26 6.13 -0.27
CA LEU A 204 -14.86 6.43 1.11
C LEU A 204 -13.87 7.59 1.17
N PHE A 205 -12.92 7.64 0.24
CA PHE A 205 -11.98 8.76 0.13
C PHE A 205 -12.70 10.08 -0.17
N HIS A 206 -13.68 10.08 -1.07
CA HIS A 206 -14.49 11.27 -1.33
C HIS A 206 -15.28 11.73 -0.08
N ALA A 207 -15.82 10.78 0.68
CA ALA A 207 -16.49 11.08 1.93
C ALA A 207 -15.52 11.63 2.99
N GLU A 208 -14.29 11.08 3.09
CA GLU A 208 -13.22 11.60 3.96
C GLU A 208 -12.87 13.05 3.59
N VAL A 209 -12.64 13.33 2.30
CA VAL A 209 -12.35 14.70 1.82
C VAL A 209 -13.50 15.67 2.14
N ALA A 210 -14.75 15.22 2.02
CA ALA A 210 -15.91 16.04 2.38
C ALA A 210 -15.95 16.33 3.90
N ARG A 211 -15.70 15.32 4.75
CA ARG A 211 -15.60 15.51 6.22
C ARG A 211 -14.54 16.54 6.60
N ARG A 212 -13.35 16.44 5.97
CA ARG A 212 -12.23 17.36 6.23
C ARG A 212 -12.51 18.82 5.85
N LYS A 213 -13.34 19.04 4.83
CA LYS A 213 -13.74 20.40 4.41
C LYS A 213 -14.80 21.01 5.30
N ALA A 214 -15.56 20.18 6.04
CA ALA A 214 -16.64 20.60 6.91
C ALA A 214 -16.18 20.84 8.37
N ALA A 215 -14.98 20.38 8.75
CA ALA A 215 -14.38 20.56 10.07
C ALA A 215 -13.48 21.81 10.11
#